data_f87ceda5faa7f3c592bd6f42b43442f1
#
_entry.id   f87ceda5faa7f3c592bd6f42b43442f1
#
_cell.length_a   1.000
_cell.length_b   1.000
_cell.length_c   1.000
_cell.angle_alpha   90.00
_cell.angle_beta   90.00
_cell.angle_gamma   90.00
#
_symmetry.space_group_name_H-M   'P 1'
#
loop_
_entity.id
_entity.type
_entity.pdbx_description
1 polymer ?
#
loop_
_entity_poly.entity_id
_entity_poly.type
_entity_poly.pdbx_seq_one_letter_code
_entity_poly.pdbx_strand_id
1 'polypeptide(L)'
;MKHTAKRFAALLAALVLALCLSLPAFAAAPLVRDEMGLFDADTYSQLEASAEAASDGHDCDVYFLVVDSIGDADQRQYAKDYYLANGLGSGSEQSGILFLLAVGSRKYVTITYGGGVTAFTDYRIEQIEDAVVPYLSDNDWAEAASEYLSMCADTLDFYAEHGEPLDVDNDTSGWPILLLIVIGVPMIIAGIVCGVLYSQMKTARLKTEANDYIGAGLKLRVQVDNYTHTDRVQVYDPPHEESSSSGGSSVDSDGFG
;
A
#
# COMPACT_ATOMS: atom_id res chain seq x y z
N MET A 1 -8.90 -22.10 72.39
CA MET A 1 -7.68 -21.69 71.60
C MET A 1 -7.74 -22.00 70.14
N LYS A 2 -8.31 -23.11 69.64
CA LYS A 2 -8.38 -23.43 68.18
C LYS A 2 -9.28 -22.50 67.31
N HIS A 3 -10.34 -21.92 67.90
CA HIS A 3 -11.27 -21.02 67.22
C HIS A 3 -10.74 -19.60 67.06
N THR A 4 -9.94 -19.11 68.01
CA THR A 4 -9.28 -17.78 67.96
C THR A 4 -8.18 -17.76 66.90
N ALA A 5 -7.38 -18.84 66.76
CA ALA A 5 -6.35 -18.96 65.76
C ALA A 5 -6.93 -18.99 64.31
N LYS A 6 -8.06 -19.67 64.10
CA LYS A 6 -8.76 -19.69 62.79
C LYS A 6 -9.33 -18.31 62.40
N ARG A 7 -9.86 -17.57 63.40
CA ARG A 7 -10.36 -16.19 63.15
C ARG A 7 -9.22 -15.23 62.84
N PHE A 8 -8.07 -15.37 63.50
CA PHE A 8 -6.89 -14.56 63.23
C PHE A 8 -6.30 -14.85 61.86
N ALA A 9 -6.23 -16.13 61.47
CA ALA A 9 -5.79 -16.52 60.15
C ALA A 9 -6.72 -16.00 59.01
N ALA A 10 -8.05 -16.03 59.27
CA ALA A 10 -9.03 -15.49 58.33
C ALA A 10 -8.94 -13.97 58.19
N LEU A 11 -8.72 -13.24 59.27
CA LEU A 11 -8.49 -11.79 59.24
C LEU A 11 -7.19 -11.41 58.53
N LEU A 12 -6.13 -12.19 58.75
CA LEU A 12 -4.86 -11.97 58.10
C LEU A 12 -4.95 -12.24 56.58
N ALA A 13 -5.67 -13.29 56.18
CA ALA A 13 -5.94 -13.60 54.78
C ALA A 13 -6.79 -12.51 54.11
N ALA A 14 -7.81 -11.99 54.77
CA ALA A 14 -8.64 -10.88 54.30
C ALA A 14 -7.83 -9.58 54.16
N LEU A 15 -6.92 -9.30 55.09
CA LEU A 15 -6.03 -8.13 55.02
C LEU A 15 -5.04 -8.24 53.85
N VAL A 16 -4.45 -9.43 53.63
CA VAL A 16 -3.55 -9.66 52.52
C VAL A 16 -4.32 -9.54 51.19
N LEU A 17 -5.53 -10.08 51.12
CA LEU A 17 -6.39 -9.96 49.93
C LEU A 17 -6.76 -8.50 49.67
N ALA A 18 -7.10 -7.71 50.70
CA ALA A 18 -7.37 -6.28 50.58
C ALA A 18 -6.14 -5.49 50.15
N LEU A 19 -4.95 -5.87 50.61
CA LEU A 19 -3.68 -5.25 50.19
C LEU A 19 -3.32 -5.57 48.76
N CYS A 20 -3.61 -6.77 48.25
CA CYS A 20 -3.44 -7.16 46.86
C CYS A 20 -4.41 -6.45 45.93
N LEU A 21 -5.61 -6.07 46.42
CA LEU A 21 -6.60 -5.32 45.64
C LEU A 21 -6.34 -3.79 45.64
N SER A 22 -5.44 -3.32 46.49
CA SER A 22 -5.08 -1.89 46.59
C SER A 22 -3.80 -1.52 45.82
N LEU A 23 -3.36 -2.36 44.88
CA LEU A 23 -2.35 -1.91 43.91
C LEU A 23 -2.96 -0.74 43.17
N PRO A 24 -2.37 0.48 43.26
CA PRO A 24 -2.83 1.54 42.36
C PRO A 24 -2.66 1.00 40.96
N ALA A 25 -3.77 0.91 40.23
CA ALA A 25 -3.67 0.88 38.80
C ALA A 25 -2.91 2.19 38.44
N PHE A 26 -1.63 2.09 38.15
CA PHE A 26 -0.96 3.16 37.44
C PHE A 26 -1.75 3.29 36.18
N ALA A 27 -2.66 4.25 36.11
CA ALA A 27 -3.25 4.64 34.87
C ALA A 27 -2.07 5.05 33.98
N ALA A 28 -1.80 4.25 32.97
CA ALA A 28 -0.84 4.64 31.97
C ALA A 28 -1.19 6.06 31.51
N ALA A 29 -0.19 6.90 31.31
CA ALA A 29 -0.45 8.23 30.82
C ALA A 29 -1.16 8.10 29.45
N PRO A 30 -2.20 8.91 29.16
CA PRO A 30 -2.95 8.75 27.92
C PRO A 30 -2.04 8.90 26.71
N LEU A 31 -2.27 8.07 25.71
CA LEU A 31 -1.52 8.06 24.45
C LEU A 31 -2.01 9.15 23.53
N VAL A 32 -3.32 9.44 23.55
CA VAL A 32 -3.90 10.58 22.85
C VAL A 32 -4.02 11.75 23.83
N ARG A 33 -3.34 12.86 23.51
CA ARG A 33 -3.29 14.04 24.36
C ARG A 33 -3.91 15.23 23.63
N ASP A 34 -5.17 15.46 23.91
CA ASP A 34 -5.92 16.58 23.36
C ASP A 34 -6.01 17.74 24.36
N GLU A 35 -5.05 18.66 24.29
CA GLU A 35 -5.01 19.83 25.19
C GLU A 35 -6.03 20.90 24.79
N MET A 36 -6.65 20.77 23.62
CA MET A 36 -7.64 21.73 23.11
C MET A 36 -9.09 21.27 23.31
N GLY A 37 -9.31 19.97 23.55
CA GLY A 37 -10.65 19.42 23.58
C GLY A 37 -11.31 19.40 22.20
N LEU A 38 -10.56 19.07 21.16
CA LEU A 38 -11.06 18.96 19.79
C LEU A 38 -11.95 17.75 19.61
N PHE A 39 -11.65 16.66 20.33
CA PHE A 39 -12.37 15.41 20.22
C PHE A 39 -13.52 15.36 21.24
N ASP A 40 -14.70 14.96 20.80
CA ASP A 40 -15.74 14.58 21.73
C ASP A 40 -15.36 13.32 22.54
N ALA A 41 -16.09 13.03 23.60
CA ALA A 41 -15.74 11.95 24.53
C ALA A 41 -15.75 10.56 23.86
N ASP A 42 -16.65 10.34 22.90
CA ASP A 42 -16.76 9.05 22.20
C ASP A 42 -15.60 8.89 21.20
N THR A 43 -15.29 9.92 20.42
CA THR A 43 -14.14 9.96 19.50
C THR A 43 -12.81 9.82 20.27
N TYR A 44 -12.65 10.59 21.36
CA TYR A 44 -11.45 10.49 22.20
C TYR A 44 -11.23 9.06 22.72
N SER A 45 -12.30 8.43 23.22
CA SER A 45 -12.22 7.06 23.72
C SER A 45 -11.86 6.04 22.64
N GLN A 46 -12.34 6.24 21.41
CA GLN A 46 -11.99 5.39 20.27
C GLN A 46 -10.54 5.57 19.85
N LEU A 47 -10.07 6.82 19.77
CA LEU A 47 -8.68 7.12 19.43
C LEU A 47 -7.71 6.59 20.48
N GLU A 48 -8.02 6.75 21.78
CA GLU A 48 -7.21 6.20 22.85
C GLU A 48 -7.14 4.66 22.78
N ALA A 49 -8.28 4.00 22.56
CA ALA A 49 -8.31 2.54 22.37
C ALA A 49 -7.51 2.07 21.14
N SER A 50 -7.52 2.87 20.06
CA SER A 50 -6.71 2.59 18.87
C SER A 50 -5.22 2.78 19.13
N ALA A 51 -4.85 3.81 19.89
CA ALA A 51 -3.47 4.06 20.29
C ALA A 51 -2.95 2.96 21.23
N GLU A 52 -3.77 2.52 22.19
CA GLU A 52 -3.46 1.38 23.07
C GLU A 52 -3.25 0.11 22.24
N ALA A 53 -4.16 -0.18 21.31
CA ALA A 53 -4.06 -1.36 20.43
C ALA A 53 -2.81 -1.31 19.54
N ALA A 54 -2.44 -0.13 19.01
CA ALA A 54 -1.25 0.06 18.20
C ALA A 54 0.05 -0.12 19.01
N SER A 55 0.01 0.17 20.31
CA SER A 55 1.18 0.08 21.22
C SER A 55 1.30 -1.30 21.86
N ASP A 56 0.19 -2.05 22.02
CA ASP A 56 0.14 -3.31 22.76
C ASP A 56 1.01 -4.39 22.08
N GLY A 57 1.92 -4.95 22.87
CA GLY A 57 2.80 -6.03 22.42
C GLY A 57 4.03 -5.62 21.61
N HIS A 58 4.24 -4.32 21.38
CA HIS A 58 5.33 -3.83 20.50
C HIS A 58 6.52 -3.16 21.21
N ASP A 59 6.50 -3.05 22.54
CA ASP A 59 7.51 -2.30 23.31
C ASP A 59 7.79 -0.89 22.72
N CYS A 60 6.78 -0.28 22.08
CA CYS A 60 6.85 1.01 21.42
C CYS A 60 5.51 1.72 21.50
N ASP A 61 5.44 2.84 22.22
CA ASP A 61 4.19 3.57 22.40
C ASP A 61 3.92 4.53 21.24
N VAL A 62 2.64 4.64 20.84
CA VAL A 62 2.19 5.52 19.77
C VAL A 62 1.40 6.69 20.36
N TYR A 63 1.91 7.91 20.21
CA TYR A 63 1.32 9.12 20.80
C TYR A 63 0.77 10.06 19.72
N PHE A 64 -0.39 10.64 20.01
CA PHE A 64 -0.96 11.75 19.23
C PHE A 64 -1.21 12.95 20.16
N LEU A 65 -0.49 14.04 19.92
CA LEU A 65 -0.55 15.25 20.75
C LEU A 65 -1.14 16.40 19.98
N VAL A 66 -2.21 16.98 20.52
CA VAL A 66 -2.86 18.20 19.99
C VAL A 66 -2.62 19.34 20.95
N VAL A 67 -2.06 20.44 20.44
CA VAL A 67 -1.88 21.70 21.14
C VAL A 67 -2.41 22.88 20.33
N ASP A 68 -2.74 23.97 20.96
CA ASP A 68 -3.17 25.18 20.21
C ASP A 68 -2.01 25.76 19.41
N SER A 69 -0.93 26.09 20.07
CA SER A 69 0.22 26.75 19.43
C SER A 69 1.52 26.41 20.13
N ILE A 70 2.57 26.32 19.34
CA ILE A 70 3.95 26.21 19.85
C ILE A 70 4.69 27.55 19.82
N GLY A 71 3.98 28.65 19.48
CA GLY A 71 4.57 29.98 19.32
C GLY A 71 5.66 30.01 18.25
N ASP A 72 6.80 30.65 18.58
CA ASP A 72 7.96 30.75 17.69
C ASP A 72 8.93 29.57 17.84
N ALA A 73 8.59 28.55 18.67
CA ALA A 73 9.45 27.41 18.86
C ALA A 73 9.57 26.56 17.57
N ASP A 74 10.75 25.96 17.41
CA ASP A 74 10.93 24.90 16.42
C ASP A 74 10.06 23.69 16.81
N GLN A 75 9.29 23.19 15.86
CA GLN A 75 8.30 22.13 16.10
C GLN A 75 8.94 20.82 16.57
N ARG A 76 10.10 20.45 15.98
CA ARG A 76 10.81 19.24 16.35
C ARG A 76 11.41 19.37 17.76
N GLN A 77 11.96 20.53 18.08
CA GLN A 77 12.50 20.78 19.41
C GLN A 77 11.39 20.77 20.47
N TYR A 78 10.25 21.41 20.20
CA TYR A 78 9.10 21.40 21.10
C TYR A 78 8.60 19.97 21.36
N ALA A 79 8.44 19.16 20.30
CA ALA A 79 8.01 17.77 20.41
C ALA A 79 8.98 16.94 21.26
N LYS A 80 10.30 17.10 21.05
CA LYS A 80 11.34 16.42 21.85
C LYS A 80 11.30 16.81 23.33
N ASP A 81 11.21 18.10 23.59
CA ASP A 81 11.15 18.61 24.96
C ASP A 81 9.90 18.10 25.68
N TYR A 82 8.77 18.11 24.98
CA TYR A 82 7.50 17.57 25.48
C TYR A 82 7.62 16.06 25.79
N TYR A 83 8.18 15.30 24.87
CA TYR A 83 8.36 13.85 24.99
C TYR A 83 9.17 13.50 26.24
N LEU A 84 10.33 14.12 26.39
CA LEU A 84 11.24 13.89 27.51
C LEU A 84 10.69 14.41 28.84
N ALA A 85 10.09 15.61 28.84
CA ALA A 85 9.53 16.22 30.06
C ALA A 85 8.37 15.41 30.66
N ASN A 86 7.60 14.73 29.81
CA ASN A 86 6.48 13.90 30.22
C ASN A 86 6.87 12.42 30.41
N GLY A 87 8.15 12.06 30.17
CA GLY A 87 8.62 10.69 30.31
C GLY A 87 7.87 9.70 29.42
N LEU A 88 7.57 10.11 28.19
CA LEU A 88 6.82 9.29 27.22
C LEU A 88 7.67 8.11 26.75
N GLY A 89 7.01 7.08 26.22
CA GLY A 89 7.61 5.90 25.63
C GLY A 89 7.62 4.67 26.51
N SER A 90 7.62 3.52 25.84
CA SER A 90 7.60 2.21 26.47
C SER A 90 8.98 1.79 26.97
N GLY A 91 8.99 1.08 28.09
CA GLY A 91 10.19 0.45 28.62
C GLY A 91 11.27 1.40 29.12
N SER A 92 12.48 0.85 29.35
CA SER A 92 13.64 1.59 29.86
C SER A 92 14.27 2.52 28.82
N GLU A 93 14.05 2.26 27.56
CA GLU A 93 14.54 3.05 26.43
C GLU A 93 13.59 4.16 26.01
N GLN A 94 12.41 4.23 26.67
CA GLN A 94 11.35 5.18 26.35
C GLN A 94 11.02 5.15 24.84
N SER A 95 10.84 3.94 24.30
CA SER A 95 10.61 3.73 22.88
C SER A 95 9.21 4.20 22.47
N GLY A 96 9.13 4.96 21.40
CA GLY A 96 7.85 5.44 20.88
C GLY A 96 7.96 6.35 19.66
N ILE A 97 6.78 6.70 19.17
CA ILE A 97 6.56 7.67 18.10
C ILE A 97 5.53 8.70 18.59
N LEU A 98 5.77 9.97 18.33
CA LEU A 98 4.87 11.06 18.67
C LEU A 98 4.55 11.90 17.44
N PHE A 99 3.26 12.05 17.13
CA PHE A 99 2.76 13.04 16.20
C PHE A 99 2.29 14.27 16.99
N LEU A 100 2.92 15.40 16.78
CA LEU A 100 2.53 16.68 17.33
C LEU A 100 1.71 17.46 16.30
N LEU A 101 0.52 17.89 16.66
CA LEU A 101 -0.33 18.79 15.90
C LEU A 101 -0.54 20.10 16.66
N ALA A 102 -0.03 21.20 16.12
CA ALA A 102 -0.28 22.56 16.64
C ALA A 102 -1.28 23.27 15.74
N VAL A 103 -2.55 23.19 16.12
CA VAL A 103 -3.71 23.59 15.30
C VAL A 103 -3.71 25.07 14.98
N GLY A 104 -3.52 25.94 15.97
CA GLY A 104 -3.56 27.39 15.78
C GLY A 104 -2.37 27.93 14.98
N SER A 105 -1.21 27.27 15.05
CA SER A 105 -0.03 27.63 14.23
C SER A 105 0.05 26.85 12.91
N ARG A 106 -0.85 25.91 12.67
CA ARG A 106 -0.90 25.01 11.51
C ARG A 106 0.44 24.34 11.23
N LYS A 107 1.02 23.78 12.30
CA LYS A 107 2.28 23.04 12.25
C LYS A 107 2.07 21.64 12.76
N TYR A 108 2.78 20.70 12.17
CA TYR A 108 2.85 19.34 12.67
C TYR A 108 4.30 18.83 12.59
N VAL A 109 4.59 17.78 13.31
CA VAL A 109 5.86 17.07 13.21
C VAL A 109 5.71 15.68 13.81
N THR A 110 6.34 14.71 13.18
CA THR A 110 6.52 13.36 13.71
C THR A 110 7.94 13.21 14.27
N ILE A 111 8.04 12.66 15.47
CA ILE A 111 9.33 12.30 16.07
C ILE A 111 9.28 10.86 16.58
N THR A 112 10.42 10.19 16.54
CA THR A 112 10.63 8.85 17.09
C THR A 112 11.72 8.88 18.16
N TYR A 113 11.64 7.97 19.12
CA TYR A 113 12.63 7.83 20.19
C TYR A 113 12.83 6.35 20.58
N GLY A 114 14.02 6.01 21.08
CA GLY A 114 14.34 4.64 21.48
C GLY A 114 14.19 3.64 20.33
N GLY A 115 13.54 2.52 20.59
CA GLY A 115 13.23 1.49 19.58
C GLY A 115 12.36 2.00 18.41
N GLY A 116 11.57 3.06 18.62
CA GLY A 116 10.79 3.70 17.57
C GLY A 116 11.64 4.21 16.41
N VAL A 117 12.88 4.65 16.66
CA VAL A 117 13.80 5.07 15.60
C VAL A 117 14.15 3.92 14.65
N THR A 118 14.17 2.68 15.16
CA THR A 118 14.47 1.50 14.35
C THR A 118 13.23 0.99 13.62
N ALA A 119 12.06 1.04 14.25
CA ALA A 119 10.82 0.52 13.68
C ALA A 119 10.25 1.45 12.59
N PHE A 120 10.42 2.77 12.74
CA PHE A 120 9.89 3.78 11.81
C PHE A 120 11.04 4.43 11.02
N THR A 121 11.23 4.00 9.78
CA THR A 121 12.18 4.63 8.85
C THR A 121 11.68 6.01 8.42
N ASP A 122 12.60 6.86 7.93
CA ASP A 122 12.23 8.16 7.36
C ASP A 122 11.22 8.00 6.21
N TYR A 123 11.38 6.96 5.40
CA TYR A 123 10.46 6.60 4.33
C TYR A 123 9.03 6.32 4.86
N ARG A 124 8.92 5.55 5.95
CA ARG A 124 7.61 5.22 6.53
C ARG A 124 6.98 6.42 7.20
N ILE A 125 7.77 7.26 7.86
CA ILE A 125 7.29 8.52 8.44
C ILE A 125 6.71 9.44 7.36
N GLU A 126 7.40 9.59 6.22
CA GLU A 126 6.93 10.37 5.08
C GLU A 126 5.59 9.85 4.55
N GLN A 127 5.44 8.53 4.40
CA GLN A 127 4.15 7.93 3.99
C GLN A 127 3.03 8.21 4.99
N ILE A 128 3.31 8.11 6.30
CA ILE A 128 2.33 8.42 7.35
C ILE A 128 1.93 9.89 7.26
N GLU A 129 2.88 10.81 7.15
CA GLU A 129 2.60 12.23 7.04
C GLU A 129 1.81 12.56 5.77
N ASP A 130 2.17 11.97 4.62
CA ASP A 130 1.46 12.15 3.35
C ASP A 130 0.00 11.67 3.42
N ALA A 131 -0.27 10.59 4.14
CA ALA A 131 -1.63 10.08 4.34
C ALA A 131 -2.46 10.96 5.29
N VAL A 132 -1.83 11.54 6.31
CA VAL A 132 -2.50 12.35 7.35
C VAL A 132 -2.75 13.80 6.90
N VAL A 133 -1.84 14.40 6.14
CA VAL A 133 -1.88 15.82 5.74
C VAL A 133 -3.17 16.24 5.01
N PRO A 134 -3.77 15.44 4.12
CA PRO A 134 -5.06 15.78 3.52
C PRO A 134 -6.16 16.05 4.55
N TYR A 135 -6.31 15.19 5.56
CA TYR A 135 -7.27 15.34 6.64
C TYR A 135 -6.99 16.58 7.48
N LEU A 136 -5.71 16.86 7.79
CA LEU A 136 -5.31 18.08 8.50
C LEU A 136 -5.69 19.34 7.70
N SER A 137 -5.57 19.28 6.38
CA SER A 137 -5.90 20.40 5.49
C SER A 137 -7.39 20.71 5.49
N ASP A 138 -8.23 19.67 5.60
CA ASP A 138 -9.67 19.75 5.65
C ASP A 138 -10.21 20.05 7.06
N ASN A 139 -9.33 20.12 8.06
CA ASN A 139 -9.63 20.23 9.50
C ASN A 139 -10.39 19.01 10.04
N ASP A 140 -10.16 17.85 9.47
CA ASP A 140 -10.75 16.59 9.87
C ASP A 140 -9.81 15.87 10.86
N TRP A 141 -9.74 16.44 12.07
CA TRP A 141 -8.73 16.08 13.06
C TRP A 141 -8.87 14.65 13.57
N ALA A 142 -10.11 14.15 13.64
CA ALA A 142 -10.39 12.80 14.13
C ALA A 142 -9.92 11.74 13.14
N GLU A 143 -10.22 11.92 11.86
CA GLU A 143 -9.76 11.06 10.78
C GLU A 143 -8.24 11.12 10.63
N ALA A 144 -7.65 12.33 10.75
CA ALA A 144 -6.19 12.49 10.76
C ALA A 144 -5.53 11.65 11.88
N ALA A 145 -6.08 11.72 13.09
CA ALA A 145 -5.58 10.92 14.22
C ALA A 145 -5.80 9.42 14.00
N SER A 146 -6.96 9.03 13.50
CA SER A 146 -7.30 7.63 13.22
C SER A 146 -6.39 7.02 12.16
N GLU A 147 -6.14 7.74 11.06
CA GLU A 147 -5.24 7.30 9.98
C GLU A 147 -3.81 7.15 10.49
N TYR A 148 -3.31 8.15 11.23
CA TYR A 148 -2.00 8.07 11.86
C TYR A 148 -1.85 6.82 12.74
N LEU A 149 -2.80 6.60 13.65
CA LEU A 149 -2.77 5.45 14.56
C LEU A 149 -2.83 4.11 13.83
N SER A 150 -3.67 4.01 12.80
CA SER A 150 -3.77 2.82 11.95
C SER A 150 -2.46 2.50 11.23
N MET A 151 -1.84 3.52 10.61
CA MET A 151 -0.58 3.32 9.91
C MET A 151 0.59 3.01 10.85
N CYS A 152 0.56 3.54 12.09
CA CYS A 152 1.55 3.17 13.10
C CYS A 152 1.37 1.72 13.55
N ALA A 153 0.14 1.26 13.77
CA ALA A 153 -0.15 -0.13 14.08
C ALA A 153 0.36 -1.08 13.00
N ASP A 154 0.00 -0.84 11.73
CA ASP A 154 0.48 -1.63 10.59
C ASP A 154 2.01 -1.67 10.50
N THR A 155 2.67 -0.57 10.86
CA THR A 155 4.14 -0.48 10.84
C THR A 155 4.78 -1.32 11.93
N LEU A 156 4.24 -1.27 13.15
CA LEU A 156 4.75 -2.04 14.29
C LEU A 156 4.45 -3.54 14.10
N ASP A 157 3.28 -3.89 13.59
CA ASP A 157 2.93 -5.27 13.23
C ASP A 157 3.89 -5.81 12.16
N PHE A 158 4.16 -5.04 11.12
CA PHE A 158 5.12 -5.42 10.08
C PHE A 158 6.53 -5.65 10.68
N TYR A 159 6.99 -4.73 11.53
CA TYR A 159 8.28 -4.84 12.18
C TYR A 159 8.37 -6.08 13.10
N ALA A 160 7.30 -6.36 13.85
CA ALA A 160 7.22 -7.53 14.71
C ALA A 160 7.21 -8.85 13.94
N GLU A 161 6.53 -8.90 12.79
CA GLU A 161 6.42 -10.09 11.96
C GLU A 161 7.71 -10.38 11.16
N HIS A 162 8.36 -9.35 10.62
CA HIS A 162 9.49 -9.51 9.70
C HIS A 162 10.85 -9.33 10.38
N GLY A 163 10.91 -8.65 11.53
CA GLY A 163 12.15 -8.33 12.25
C GLY A 163 13.01 -7.26 11.58
N GLU A 164 12.48 -6.60 10.56
CA GLU A 164 13.09 -5.49 9.83
C GLU A 164 12.06 -4.38 9.56
N PRO A 165 12.47 -3.10 9.55
CA PRO A 165 11.53 -2.00 9.36
C PRO A 165 11.01 -1.95 7.93
N LEU A 166 9.79 -1.38 7.77
CA LEU A 166 9.23 -1.11 6.45
C LEU A 166 10.02 0.03 5.79
N ASP A 167 10.56 -0.24 4.60
CA ASP A 167 11.36 0.70 3.84
C ASP A 167 11.09 0.55 2.33
N VAL A 168 11.63 1.44 1.51
CA VAL A 168 11.51 1.45 0.04
C VAL A 168 11.77 0.07 -0.58
N ASP A 169 12.77 -0.64 -0.06
CA ASP A 169 13.23 -1.91 -0.65
C ASP A 169 12.27 -3.08 -0.38
N ASN A 170 11.46 -3.03 0.68
CA ASN A 170 10.57 -4.11 1.09
C ASN A 170 9.08 -3.73 1.06
N ASP A 171 8.74 -2.48 0.74
CA ASP A 171 7.36 -2.04 0.60
C ASP A 171 6.73 -2.57 -0.70
N THR A 172 5.86 -3.56 -0.54
CA THR A 172 5.11 -4.16 -1.65
C THR A 172 3.71 -3.59 -1.80
N SER A 173 3.33 -2.58 -1.01
CA SER A 173 1.97 -2.02 -1.01
C SER A 173 1.57 -1.41 -2.36
N GLY A 174 2.52 -0.80 -3.08
CA GLY A 174 2.33 -0.22 -4.41
C GLY A 174 2.29 -1.23 -5.57
N TRP A 175 2.71 -2.48 -5.35
CA TRP A 175 2.82 -3.49 -6.41
C TRP A 175 1.52 -3.75 -7.18
N PRO A 176 0.34 -3.90 -6.55
CA PRO A 176 -0.90 -4.16 -7.28
C PRO A 176 -1.31 -2.98 -8.17
N ILE A 177 -1.08 -1.75 -7.74
CA ILE A 177 -1.35 -0.54 -8.54
C ILE A 177 -0.38 -0.45 -9.71
N LEU A 178 0.91 -0.68 -9.47
CA LEU A 178 1.94 -0.70 -10.51
C LEU A 178 1.63 -1.77 -11.55
N LEU A 179 1.23 -2.97 -11.14
CA LEU A 179 0.85 -4.07 -12.02
C LEU A 179 -0.38 -3.72 -12.84
N LEU A 180 -1.38 -3.05 -12.24
CA LEU A 180 -2.57 -2.58 -12.95
C LEU A 180 -2.22 -1.52 -14.01
N ILE A 181 -1.29 -0.61 -13.73
CA ILE A 181 -0.82 0.39 -14.69
C ILE A 181 -0.02 -0.27 -15.81
N VAL A 182 0.94 -1.13 -15.47
CA VAL A 182 1.84 -1.78 -16.45
C VAL A 182 1.08 -2.70 -17.40
N ILE A 183 0.05 -3.40 -16.95
CA ILE A 183 -0.77 -4.27 -17.80
C ILE A 183 -1.98 -3.54 -18.37
N GLY A 184 -2.66 -2.73 -17.56
CA GLY A 184 -3.92 -2.08 -17.95
C GLY A 184 -3.76 -1.05 -19.04
N VAL A 185 -2.74 -0.18 -18.95
CA VAL A 185 -2.52 0.87 -19.96
C VAL A 185 -2.19 0.29 -21.35
N PRO A 186 -1.25 -0.67 -21.51
CA PRO A 186 -1.02 -1.29 -22.81
C PRO A 186 -2.24 -2.04 -23.34
N MET A 187 -3.04 -2.65 -22.47
CA MET A 187 -4.25 -3.38 -22.88
C MET A 187 -5.32 -2.43 -23.44
N ILE A 188 -5.49 -1.25 -22.82
CA ILE A 188 -6.39 -0.21 -23.33
C ILE A 188 -5.90 0.31 -24.69
N ILE A 189 -4.61 0.61 -24.82
CA ILE A 189 -4.03 1.09 -26.09
C ILE A 189 -4.20 0.03 -27.17
N ALA A 190 -3.90 -1.24 -26.88
CA ALA A 190 -4.09 -2.34 -27.82
C ALA A 190 -5.56 -2.48 -28.23
N GLY A 191 -6.49 -2.36 -27.29
CA GLY A 191 -7.94 -2.39 -27.57
C GLY A 191 -8.39 -1.26 -28.49
N ILE A 192 -7.89 -0.04 -28.31
CA ILE A 192 -8.18 1.10 -29.18
C ILE A 192 -7.62 0.85 -30.58
N VAL A 193 -6.36 0.42 -30.70
CA VAL A 193 -5.73 0.13 -31.98
C VAL A 193 -6.48 -1.00 -32.75
N CYS A 194 -6.78 -2.09 -32.03
CA CYS A 194 -7.56 -3.19 -32.60
C CYS A 194 -8.98 -2.73 -33.06
N GLY A 195 -9.62 -1.89 -32.26
CA GLY A 195 -10.93 -1.32 -32.56
C GLY A 195 -10.91 -0.46 -33.84
N VAL A 196 -9.88 0.40 -33.97
CA VAL A 196 -9.68 1.23 -35.16
C VAL A 196 -9.42 0.36 -36.40
N LEU A 197 -8.51 -0.63 -36.30
CA LEU A 197 -8.23 -1.55 -37.39
C LEU A 197 -9.46 -2.37 -37.78
N TYR A 198 -10.20 -2.88 -36.81
CA TYR A 198 -11.45 -3.62 -37.08
C TYR A 198 -12.51 -2.73 -37.73
N SER A 199 -12.62 -1.46 -37.34
CA SER A 199 -13.51 -0.50 -37.98
C SER A 199 -13.12 -0.26 -39.46
N GLN A 200 -11.83 -0.14 -39.74
CA GLN A 200 -11.32 0.02 -41.10
C GLN A 200 -11.54 -1.23 -41.97
N MET A 201 -11.41 -2.42 -41.38
CA MET A 201 -11.65 -3.69 -42.12
C MET A 201 -13.12 -3.91 -42.49
N LYS A 202 -14.09 -3.33 -41.76
CA LYS A 202 -15.51 -3.39 -42.08
C LYS A 202 -15.86 -2.67 -43.39
N THR A 203 -15.02 -1.75 -43.87
CA THR A 203 -15.23 -1.05 -45.16
C THR A 203 -14.80 -1.88 -46.35
N ALA A 204 -13.98 -2.92 -46.18
CA ALA A 204 -13.64 -3.88 -47.22
C ALA A 204 -14.75 -4.94 -47.35
N ARG A 205 -15.93 -4.57 -47.83
CA ARG A 205 -16.89 -5.55 -48.32
C ARG A 205 -16.27 -6.18 -49.56
N LEU A 206 -16.00 -7.49 -49.50
CA LEU A 206 -15.80 -8.27 -50.70
C LEU A 206 -17.02 -8.04 -51.60
N LYS A 207 -16.84 -7.35 -52.70
CA LYS A 207 -17.84 -7.28 -53.76
C LYS A 207 -17.95 -8.69 -54.33
N THR A 208 -18.92 -9.45 -53.83
CA THR A 208 -19.19 -10.83 -54.26
C THR A 208 -20.07 -10.88 -55.53
N GLU A 209 -20.54 -9.74 -55.98
CA GLU A 209 -21.41 -9.68 -57.14
C GLU A 209 -20.64 -9.15 -58.36
N ALA A 210 -20.37 -10.04 -59.31
CA ALA A 210 -19.81 -9.69 -60.61
C ALA A 210 -20.71 -8.75 -61.44
N ASN A 211 -21.95 -8.53 -60.99
CA ASN A 211 -22.94 -7.68 -61.66
C ASN A 211 -22.55 -6.20 -61.78
N ASP A 212 -21.69 -5.70 -60.89
CA ASP A 212 -21.23 -4.31 -60.89
C ASP A 212 -20.22 -4.02 -62.05
N TYR A 213 -19.66 -5.06 -62.67
CA TYR A 213 -18.72 -4.96 -63.77
C TYR A 213 -19.38 -5.18 -65.10
N ILE A 214 -20.66 -5.57 -65.18
CA ILE A 214 -21.41 -5.74 -66.37
C ILE A 214 -22.15 -4.43 -66.66
N GLY A 215 -21.44 -3.47 -67.25
CA GLY A 215 -22.07 -2.30 -67.80
C GLY A 215 -22.99 -2.75 -69.00
N ALA A 216 -24.26 -2.36 -68.85
CA ALA A 216 -25.31 -2.58 -69.88
C ALA A 216 -25.19 -3.89 -70.66
N GLY A 217 -25.91 -4.89 -70.20
CA GLY A 217 -25.97 -6.29 -70.64
C GLY A 217 -25.32 -6.68 -71.93
N LEU A 218 -24.37 -7.60 -71.89
CA LEU A 218 -23.78 -8.22 -73.06
C LEU A 218 -24.88 -8.90 -73.86
N LYS A 219 -25.31 -8.30 -74.98
CA LYS A 219 -26.24 -8.92 -75.92
C LYS A 219 -25.40 -9.77 -76.87
N LEU A 220 -25.25 -11.03 -76.59
CA LEU A 220 -24.67 -12.00 -77.45
C LEU A 220 -25.63 -12.20 -78.62
N ARG A 221 -25.19 -11.82 -79.85
CA ARG A 221 -25.97 -11.95 -81.09
C ARG A 221 -25.91 -13.37 -81.61
N VAL A 222 -24.90 -14.15 -81.25
CA VAL A 222 -24.72 -15.55 -81.67
C VAL A 222 -24.00 -16.22 -80.45
N GLN A 223 -24.61 -17.23 -79.88
CA GLN A 223 -24.04 -18.07 -78.80
C GLN A 223 -23.65 -19.42 -79.42
N VAL A 224 -22.43 -19.50 -79.92
CA VAL A 224 -21.85 -20.77 -80.36
C VAL A 224 -20.62 -21.02 -79.56
N ASP A 225 -20.66 -22.13 -78.87
CA ASP A 225 -19.53 -22.62 -78.07
C ASP A 225 -18.75 -23.56 -78.89
N ASN A 226 -17.65 -23.08 -79.48
CA ASN A 226 -16.72 -23.89 -80.25
C ASN A 226 -15.51 -24.18 -79.39
N TYR A 227 -15.41 -25.41 -78.90
CA TYR A 227 -14.22 -25.92 -78.30
C TYR A 227 -13.07 -25.93 -79.29
N THR A 228 -12.03 -25.10 -79.04
CA THR A 228 -10.95 -24.93 -80.03
C THR A 228 -9.76 -25.83 -79.76
N HIS A 229 -9.29 -25.92 -78.55
CA HIS A 229 -8.28 -26.89 -78.14
C HIS A 229 -7.98 -26.78 -76.59
N THR A 230 -7.35 -27.79 -76.09
CA THR A 230 -6.82 -27.78 -74.69
C THR A 230 -5.31 -27.82 -74.79
N ASP A 231 -4.66 -26.74 -74.29
CA ASP A 231 -3.21 -26.78 -74.06
C ASP A 231 -2.93 -27.32 -72.67
N ARG A 232 -2.26 -28.43 -72.62
CA ARG A 232 -1.76 -29.01 -71.38
C ARG A 232 -0.29 -28.69 -71.27
N VAL A 233 0.06 -27.68 -70.48
CA VAL A 233 1.45 -27.41 -70.11
C VAL A 233 1.74 -28.19 -68.86
N GLN A 234 2.60 -29.22 -68.95
CA GLN A 234 3.18 -29.87 -67.79
C GLN A 234 4.44 -29.09 -67.43
N VAL A 235 4.39 -28.38 -66.26
CA VAL A 235 5.59 -27.82 -65.66
C VAL A 235 6.14 -28.87 -64.71
N TYR A 236 7.34 -29.33 -65.00
CA TYR A 236 8.07 -30.19 -64.09
C TYR A 236 8.58 -29.34 -62.94
N ASP A 237 8.08 -29.64 -61.74
CA ASP A 237 8.55 -29.05 -60.46
C ASP A 237 9.48 -30.05 -59.80
N PRO A 238 10.80 -29.82 -59.82
CA PRO A 238 11.73 -30.76 -59.15
C PRO A 238 11.50 -30.70 -57.65
N PRO A 239 11.64 -31.83 -56.94
CA PRO A 239 11.52 -31.85 -55.51
C PRO A 239 12.57 -30.92 -54.88
N HIS A 240 12.12 -29.97 -54.03
CA HIS A 240 13.01 -29.16 -53.22
C HIS A 240 13.77 -30.05 -52.28
N GLU A 241 15.09 -30.12 -52.45
CA GLU A 241 15.96 -30.69 -51.44
C GLU A 241 15.92 -29.79 -50.19
N GLU A 242 15.34 -30.30 -49.12
CA GLU A 242 15.45 -29.68 -47.81
C GLU A 242 16.92 -29.71 -47.36
N SER A 243 17.62 -28.61 -47.50
CA SER A 243 18.93 -28.44 -46.90
C SER A 243 18.76 -28.40 -45.37
N SER A 244 18.99 -29.49 -44.70
CA SER A 244 19.19 -29.51 -43.27
C SER A 244 20.48 -28.76 -42.92
N SER A 245 20.32 -27.49 -42.58
CA SER A 245 21.41 -26.75 -41.93
C SER A 245 21.55 -27.25 -40.50
N SER A 246 22.46 -28.17 -40.26
CA SER A 246 22.97 -28.46 -38.95
C SER A 246 23.75 -27.21 -38.49
N GLY A 247 23.17 -26.46 -37.57
CA GLY A 247 23.87 -25.41 -36.87
C GLY A 247 24.96 -25.99 -35.97
N GLY A 248 26.15 -26.08 -36.47
CA GLY A 248 27.35 -26.29 -35.68
C GLY A 248 27.87 -24.92 -35.24
N SER A 249 27.95 -24.71 -33.93
CA SER A 249 28.70 -23.59 -33.39
C SER A 249 30.18 -23.85 -33.62
N SER A 250 30.84 -23.02 -34.38
CA SER A 250 32.30 -23.03 -34.50
C SER A 250 32.90 -22.24 -33.35
N VAL A 251 33.61 -22.94 -32.49
CA VAL A 251 34.48 -22.34 -31.46
C VAL A 251 35.83 -22.06 -32.14
N ASP A 252 36.32 -20.84 -32.03
CA ASP A 252 37.61 -20.50 -32.57
C ASP A 252 38.76 -21.03 -31.66
N SER A 253 39.99 -20.92 -32.13
CA SER A 253 41.17 -21.51 -31.46
C SER A 253 41.45 -20.92 -30.06
N ASP A 254 40.76 -19.89 -29.65
CA ASP A 254 40.90 -19.20 -28.36
C ASP A 254 39.74 -19.49 -27.40
N GLY A 255 38.80 -20.37 -27.77
CA GLY A 255 37.78 -20.93 -26.88
C GLY A 255 36.51 -20.06 -26.72
N PHE A 256 36.28 -19.07 -27.60
CA PHE A 256 35.05 -18.27 -27.62
C PHE A 256 34.14 -18.68 -28.78
N GLY A 257 32.85 -18.93 -28.43
CA GLY A 257 31.78 -19.25 -29.33
C GLY A 257 30.58 -18.35 -29.12
#